data_1e9c34bf8d7cda44a357589cad973b58
#
_entry.id   1e9c34bf8d7cda44a357589cad973b58
#
_cell.length_a   1.000
_cell.length_b   1.000
_cell.length_c   1.000
_cell.angle_alpha   90.00
_cell.angle_beta   90.00
_cell.angle_gamma   90.00
#
_symmetry.space_group_name_H-M   'P 1'
#
loop_
_entity.id
_entity.type
_entity.pdbx_description
1 polymer ?
#
loop_
_entity_poly.entity_id
_entity_poly.type
_entity_poly.pdbx_seq_one_letter_code
_entity_poly.pdbx_strand_id
1 'polypeptide(L)'
;MNLAHLFSAIDDNFVSIWKGSARRKALCSEPWLAETQRSLDTVALSLSEITETTRIDISVSREWLHILAWQMGVSNGLVCDKGQTGTGRLDYPIEVARRTVDIAERANPLALDSHGIGMEQKLSDIAGCLADVLHVSSGDTSDTFLHGRQYLHLMLTKLSMMRGKESRYLRPLVAKAGGILDSQVPRGMPALPAPAGFEGKIEEIDGNGRVDRRLQWAV
;
A
#
# COMPACT_ATOMS: atom_id res chain seq x y z
N MET A 1 -6.95 -13.20 20.17
CA MET A 1 -7.32 -12.05 19.32
C MET A 1 -7.35 -12.50 17.89
N ASN A 2 -8.33 -12.10 17.12
CA ASN A 2 -8.47 -12.53 15.74
C ASN A 2 -8.67 -11.31 14.82
N LEU A 3 -8.71 -11.54 13.54
CA LEU A 3 -8.92 -10.53 12.51
C LEU A 3 -10.17 -9.66 12.77
N ALA A 4 -11.21 -10.24 13.39
CA ALA A 4 -12.43 -9.51 13.74
C ALA A 4 -12.16 -8.33 14.70
N HIS A 5 -11.19 -8.43 15.59
CA HIS A 5 -10.83 -7.33 16.49
C HIS A 5 -10.12 -6.18 15.74
N LEU A 6 -9.32 -6.48 14.71
CA LEU A 6 -8.77 -5.45 13.84
C LEU A 6 -9.88 -4.72 13.08
N PHE A 7 -10.85 -5.47 12.55
CA PHE A 7 -11.96 -4.89 11.81
C PHE A 7 -12.98 -4.17 12.70
N SER A 8 -12.95 -4.31 14.01
CA SER A 8 -13.78 -3.50 14.92
C SER A 8 -13.38 -2.02 14.95
N ALA A 9 -12.15 -1.69 14.49
CA ALA A 9 -11.72 -0.31 14.28
C ALA A 9 -12.37 0.34 13.04
N ILE A 10 -13.05 -0.47 12.21
CA ILE A 10 -13.74 -0.02 11.00
C ILE A 10 -15.21 0.13 11.31
N ASP A 11 -15.64 1.36 11.52
CA ASP A 11 -17.03 1.69 11.76
C ASP A 11 -17.84 1.91 10.45
N ASP A 12 -19.16 2.12 10.61
CA ASP A 12 -20.04 2.44 9.49
C ASP A 12 -19.64 3.72 8.75
N ASN A 13 -18.96 4.65 9.44
CA ASN A 13 -18.48 5.89 8.85
C ASN A 13 -17.31 5.58 7.91
N PHE A 14 -16.35 4.77 8.36
CA PHE A 14 -15.23 4.31 7.53
C PHE A 14 -15.75 3.67 6.23
N VAL A 15 -16.63 2.69 6.33
CA VAL A 15 -17.21 1.99 5.17
C VAL A 15 -17.96 2.95 4.25
N SER A 16 -18.68 3.91 4.81
CA SER A 16 -19.47 4.88 4.03
C SER A 16 -18.61 5.91 3.31
N ILE A 17 -17.54 6.37 3.94
CA ILE A 17 -16.55 7.28 3.33
C ILE A 17 -15.81 6.53 2.22
N TRP A 18 -15.37 5.31 2.50
CA TRP A 18 -14.68 4.46 1.53
C TRP A 18 -15.52 4.17 0.28
N LYS A 19 -16.82 3.91 0.45
CA LYS A 19 -17.78 3.72 -0.66
C LYS A 19 -18.11 5.02 -1.43
N GLY A 20 -17.51 6.14 -1.07
CA GLY A 20 -17.68 7.41 -1.78
C GLY A 20 -19.06 8.05 -1.62
N SER A 21 -19.82 7.74 -0.56
CA SER A 21 -21.10 8.34 -0.28
C SER A 21 -20.96 9.86 -0.09
N ALA A 22 -21.44 10.64 -1.07
CA ALA A 22 -21.34 12.11 -1.06
C ALA A 22 -21.92 12.75 0.21
N ARG A 23 -22.92 12.11 0.82
CA ARG A 23 -23.57 12.59 2.05
C ARG A 23 -22.66 12.48 3.29
N ARG A 24 -21.60 11.65 3.25
CA ARG A 24 -20.72 11.38 4.39
C ARG A 24 -19.27 11.84 4.19
N LYS A 25 -18.95 12.47 3.06
CA LYS A 25 -17.66 13.14 2.91
C LYS A 25 -17.39 14.17 4.00
N ALA A 26 -18.45 14.84 4.51
CA ALA A 26 -18.35 15.76 5.63
C ALA A 26 -17.94 15.10 6.97
N LEU A 27 -18.02 13.78 7.08
CA LEU A 27 -17.60 13.03 8.27
C LEU A 27 -16.11 12.68 8.24
N CYS A 28 -15.47 12.71 7.08
CA CYS A 28 -14.04 12.57 6.96
C CYS A 28 -13.40 13.89 7.41
N SER A 29 -12.99 13.93 8.64
CA SER A 29 -12.36 15.09 9.27
C SER A 29 -10.98 14.70 9.81
N GLU A 30 -10.13 15.68 10.08
CA GLU A 30 -8.81 15.45 10.65
C GLU A 30 -8.87 14.70 12.00
N PRO A 31 -9.78 15.03 12.95
CA PRO A 31 -9.95 14.27 14.18
C PRO A 31 -10.40 12.83 13.93
N TRP A 32 -11.29 12.60 12.97
CA TRP A 32 -11.74 11.26 12.60
C TRP A 32 -10.59 10.42 12.03
N LEU A 33 -9.78 11.01 11.13
CA LEU A 33 -8.62 10.33 10.55
C LEU A 33 -7.62 9.96 11.64
N ALA A 34 -7.29 10.90 12.52
CA ALA A 34 -6.36 10.68 13.63
C ALA A 34 -6.85 9.61 14.61
N GLU A 35 -8.16 9.59 14.92
CA GLU A 35 -8.76 8.57 15.79
C GLU A 35 -8.77 7.19 15.14
N THR A 36 -9.13 7.10 13.86
CA THR A 36 -9.10 5.84 13.11
C THR A 36 -7.69 5.25 13.08
N GLN A 37 -6.68 6.07 12.80
CA GLN A 37 -5.28 5.65 12.78
C GLN A 37 -4.82 5.18 14.18
N ARG A 38 -5.18 5.92 15.23
CA ARG A 38 -4.87 5.54 16.62
C ARG A 38 -5.54 4.23 17.02
N SER A 39 -6.79 4.03 16.61
CA SER A 39 -7.52 2.78 16.88
C SER A 39 -6.84 1.59 16.22
N LEU A 40 -6.35 1.74 14.99
CA LEU A 40 -5.56 0.72 14.30
C LEU A 40 -4.23 0.42 15.01
N ASP A 41 -3.54 1.44 15.53
CA ASP A 41 -2.29 1.28 16.29
C ASP A 41 -2.51 0.58 17.64
N THR A 42 -3.66 0.78 18.29
CA THR A 42 -3.96 0.18 19.59
C THR A 42 -4.37 -1.30 19.50
N VAL A 43 -4.58 -1.85 18.32
CA VAL A 43 -4.80 -3.28 18.14
C VAL A 43 -3.56 -4.05 18.56
N ALA A 44 -3.45 -4.31 19.87
CA ALA A 44 -2.36 -5.07 20.45
C ALA A 44 -2.40 -6.50 19.93
N LEU A 45 -1.35 -6.91 19.26
CA LEU A 45 -1.12 -8.30 18.92
C LEU A 45 -0.67 -9.02 20.20
N SER A 46 -1.61 -9.61 20.92
CA SER A 46 -1.32 -10.60 21.97
C SER A 46 -0.70 -11.81 21.27
N LEU A 47 0.62 -11.81 21.14
CA LEU A 47 1.39 -12.68 20.26
C LEU A 47 1.55 -14.11 20.79
N SER A 48 1.14 -14.40 22.03
CA SER A 48 1.44 -15.66 22.71
C SER A 48 0.61 -16.87 22.26
N GLU A 49 -0.53 -16.65 21.57
CA GLU A 49 -1.48 -17.74 21.27
C GLU A 49 -1.90 -17.82 19.79
N ILE A 50 -1.29 -17.04 18.89
CA ILE A 50 -1.66 -17.04 17.47
C ILE A 50 -0.53 -17.61 16.61
N THR A 51 -0.91 -18.31 15.54
CA THR A 51 0.05 -18.84 14.58
C THR A 51 0.79 -17.70 13.86
N GLU A 52 1.99 -17.97 13.37
CA GLU A 52 2.76 -17.01 12.58
C GLU A 52 1.97 -16.49 11.39
N THR A 53 1.28 -17.39 10.67
CA THR A 53 0.44 -17.05 9.54
C THR A 53 -0.64 -16.04 9.93
N THR A 54 -1.41 -16.30 10.99
CA THR A 54 -2.44 -15.36 11.48
C THR A 54 -1.84 -14.01 11.90
N ARG A 55 -0.68 -14.02 12.56
CA ARG A 55 0.02 -12.79 12.96
C ARG A 55 0.42 -11.94 11.76
N ILE A 56 0.96 -12.57 10.71
CA ILE A 56 1.35 -11.89 9.47
C ILE A 56 0.12 -11.25 8.83
N ASP A 57 -0.99 -12.02 8.70
CA ASP A 57 -2.22 -11.50 8.08
C ASP A 57 -2.79 -10.30 8.83
N ILE A 58 -2.89 -10.39 10.15
CA ILE A 58 -3.37 -9.27 10.98
C ILE A 58 -2.45 -8.06 10.83
N SER A 59 -1.12 -8.27 10.88
CA SER A 59 -0.14 -7.19 10.80
C SER A 59 -0.19 -6.48 9.45
N VAL A 60 -0.18 -7.21 8.33
CA VAL A 60 -0.26 -6.62 6.99
C VAL A 60 -1.62 -5.99 6.74
N SER A 61 -2.72 -6.61 7.24
CA SER A 61 -4.06 -6.02 7.13
C SER A 61 -4.15 -4.68 7.87
N ARG A 62 -3.51 -4.56 9.02
CA ARG A 62 -3.43 -3.30 9.77
C ARG A 62 -2.75 -2.21 8.95
N GLU A 63 -1.59 -2.50 8.38
CA GLU A 63 -0.86 -1.54 7.56
C GLU A 63 -1.66 -1.15 6.29
N TRP A 64 -2.34 -2.11 5.69
CA TRP A 64 -3.24 -1.85 4.57
C TRP A 64 -4.42 -0.93 4.95
N LEU A 65 -5.03 -1.12 6.13
CA LEU A 65 -6.08 -0.24 6.62
C LEU A 65 -5.57 1.19 6.91
N HIS A 66 -4.33 1.33 7.39
CA HIS A 66 -3.68 2.64 7.52
C HIS A 66 -3.60 3.37 6.17
N ILE A 67 -3.24 2.67 5.10
CA ILE A 67 -3.22 3.24 3.74
C ILE A 67 -4.61 3.64 3.27
N LEU A 68 -5.63 2.78 3.48
CA LEU A 68 -7.01 3.11 3.09
C LEU A 68 -7.52 4.37 3.81
N ALA A 69 -7.30 4.46 5.12
CA ALA A 69 -7.68 5.63 5.91
C ALA A 69 -6.97 6.90 5.41
N TRP A 70 -5.65 6.80 5.12
CA TRP A 70 -4.88 7.91 4.57
C TRP A 70 -5.37 8.35 3.19
N GLN A 71 -5.68 7.41 2.28
CA GLN A 71 -6.24 7.71 0.96
C GLN A 71 -7.59 8.42 1.05
N MET A 72 -8.42 8.05 2.04
CA MET A 72 -9.66 8.79 2.32
C MET A 72 -9.37 10.21 2.77
N GLY A 73 -8.34 10.42 3.61
CA GLY A 73 -7.85 11.73 3.99
C GLY A 73 -7.41 12.57 2.78
N VAL A 74 -6.61 12.00 1.87
CA VAL A 74 -6.19 12.64 0.61
C VAL A 74 -7.40 13.05 -0.23
N SER A 75 -8.35 12.13 -0.42
CA SER A 75 -9.55 12.35 -1.23
C SER A 75 -10.46 13.45 -0.68
N ASN A 76 -10.32 13.78 0.60
CA ASN A 76 -11.08 14.83 1.28
C ASN A 76 -10.23 16.08 1.58
N GLY A 77 -9.00 16.17 1.07
CA GLY A 77 -8.15 17.35 1.21
C GLY A 77 -7.55 17.54 2.61
N LEU A 78 -7.48 16.48 3.41
CA LEU A 78 -6.95 16.50 4.77
C LEU A 78 -5.44 16.28 4.85
N VAL A 79 -4.80 15.97 3.72
CA VAL A 79 -3.36 15.70 3.66
C VAL A 79 -2.65 16.93 3.10
N CYS A 80 -1.66 17.41 3.83
CA CYS A 80 -0.86 18.58 3.48
C CYS A 80 0.64 18.25 3.49
N ASP A 81 1.38 18.94 2.61
CA ASP A 81 2.84 18.81 2.53
C ASP A 81 3.57 19.54 3.67
N LYS A 82 2.95 20.57 4.26
CA LYS A 82 3.61 21.48 5.21
C LYS A 82 2.91 21.54 6.56
N GLY A 83 3.65 21.21 7.60
CA GLY A 83 3.34 21.63 8.98
C GLY A 83 2.40 20.73 9.76
N GLN A 84 1.91 19.63 9.20
CA GLN A 84 1.13 18.66 9.96
C GLN A 84 2.03 17.61 10.62
N THR A 85 1.71 17.27 11.85
CA THR A 85 2.30 16.13 12.56
C THR A 85 1.37 14.92 12.44
N GLY A 86 1.94 13.71 12.33
CA GLY A 86 1.15 12.48 12.31
C GLY A 86 0.67 12.05 10.92
N THR A 87 -0.53 11.52 10.85
CA THR A 87 -1.05 10.78 9.70
C THR A 87 -1.57 11.66 8.54
N GLY A 88 -1.69 12.97 8.75
CA GLY A 88 -2.03 13.96 7.70
C GLY A 88 -0.85 14.37 6.82
N ARG A 89 0.34 13.78 6.98
CA ARG A 89 1.54 14.08 6.20
C ARG A 89 1.52 13.35 4.85
N LEU A 90 2.08 14.00 3.83
CA LEU A 90 2.20 13.41 2.49
C LEU A 90 3.10 12.17 2.49
N ASP A 91 4.16 12.16 3.30
CA ASP A 91 5.14 11.07 3.39
C ASP A 91 4.71 9.91 4.32
N TYR A 92 3.52 9.96 4.94
CA TYR A 92 3.01 8.90 5.80
C TYR A 92 3.02 7.49 5.17
N PRO A 93 2.71 7.30 3.87
CA PRO A 93 2.83 6.01 3.21
C PRO A 93 4.25 5.42 3.21
N ILE A 94 5.30 6.24 3.32
CA ILE A 94 6.68 5.75 3.46
C ILE A 94 6.87 5.02 4.80
N GLU A 95 6.29 5.57 5.87
CA GLU A 95 6.33 4.94 7.20
C GLU A 95 5.54 3.62 7.23
N VAL A 96 4.36 3.59 6.60
CA VAL A 96 3.56 2.36 6.47
C VAL A 96 4.32 1.31 5.67
N ALA A 97 4.94 1.69 4.56
CA ALA A 97 5.75 0.78 3.75
C ALA A 97 6.94 0.24 4.52
N ARG A 98 7.63 1.06 5.31
CA ARG A 98 8.71 0.62 6.22
C ARG A 98 8.22 -0.50 7.15
N ARG A 99 7.11 -0.27 7.87
CA ARG A 99 6.54 -1.28 8.78
C ARG A 99 6.13 -2.55 8.02
N THR A 100 5.56 -2.41 6.82
CA THR A 100 5.16 -3.55 5.97
C THR A 100 6.38 -4.37 5.53
N VAL A 101 7.46 -3.72 5.12
CA VAL A 101 8.72 -4.38 4.76
C VAL A 101 9.30 -5.11 5.97
N ASP A 102 9.32 -4.47 7.14
CA ASP A 102 9.79 -5.10 8.39
C ASP A 102 9.00 -6.38 8.74
N ILE A 103 7.68 -6.37 8.52
CA ILE A 103 6.84 -7.57 8.70
C ILE A 103 7.22 -8.64 7.68
N ALA A 104 7.31 -8.30 6.40
CA ALA A 104 7.57 -9.22 5.31
C ALA A 104 8.99 -9.81 5.34
N GLU A 105 9.98 -9.06 5.84
CA GLU A 105 11.37 -9.53 6.00
C GLU A 105 11.50 -10.56 7.13
N ARG A 106 10.76 -10.38 8.23
CA ARG A 106 10.77 -11.30 9.38
C ARG A 106 9.86 -12.50 9.20
N ALA A 107 8.96 -12.46 8.25
CA ALA A 107 7.99 -13.52 7.99
C ALA A 107 8.65 -14.72 7.31
N ASN A 108 8.23 -15.93 7.71
CA ASN A 108 8.53 -17.11 6.92
C ASN A 108 7.86 -16.95 5.53
N PRO A 109 8.62 -17.13 4.42
CA PRO A 109 8.08 -16.96 3.06
C PRO A 109 6.85 -17.83 2.78
N LEU A 110 6.82 -19.07 3.29
CA LEU A 110 5.68 -19.97 3.13
C LEU A 110 4.45 -19.48 3.90
N ALA A 111 4.65 -18.90 5.09
CA ALA A 111 3.55 -18.33 5.88
C ALA A 111 2.98 -17.07 5.21
N LEU A 112 3.82 -16.24 4.59
CA LEU A 112 3.39 -15.10 3.82
C LEU A 112 2.61 -15.51 2.56
N ASP A 113 3.11 -16.50 1.81
CA ASP A 113 2.50 -16.98 0.56
C ASP A 113 1.20 -17.76 0.79
N SER A 114 1.02 -18.38 1.96
CA SER A 114 -0.18 -19.16 2.31
C SER A 114 -1.48 -18.36 2.28
N HIS A 115 -1.42 -17.04 2.42
CA HIS A 115 -2.58 -16.14 2.32
C HIS A 115 -3.01 -15.86 0.88
N GLY A 116 -2.22 -16.28 -0.10
CA GLY A 116 -2.55 -16.21 -1.51
C GLY A 116 -2.82 -14.79 -1.99
N ILE A 117 -3.82 -14.67 -2.87
CA ILE A 117 -4.12 -13.44 -3.60
C ILE A 117 -4.50 -12.25 -2.69
N GLY A 118 -5.09 -12.50 -1.54
CA GLY A 118 -5.46 -11.44 -0.60
C GLY A 118 -4.24 -10.71 -0.02
N MET A 119 -3.16 -11.44 0.27
CA MET A 119 -1.91 -10.87 0.71
C MET A 119 -1.23 -10.07 -0.39
N GLU A 120 -1.16 -10.61 -1.60
CA GLU A 120 -0.63 -9.91 -2.76
C GLU A 120 -1.35 -8.59 -3.01
N GLN A 121 -2.69 -8.58 -2.92
CA GLN A 121 -3.48 -7.37 -3.10
C GLN A 121 -3.12 -6.31 -2.07
N LYS A 122 -3.10 -6.66 -0.77
CA LYS A 122 -2.75 -5.72 0.30
C LYS A 122 -1.35 -5.12 0.10
N LEU A 123 -0.37 -5.97 -0.20
CA LEU A 123 1.00 -5.52 -0.48
C LEU A 123 1.07 -4.62 -1.72
N SER A 124 0.32 -4.97 -2.78
CA SER A 124 0.25 -4.18 -4.00
C SER A 124 -0.40 -2.81 -3.78
N ASP A 125 -1.47 -2.75 -2.98
CA ASP A 125 -2.16 -1.49 -2.66
C ASP A 125 -1.24 -0.55 -1.87
N ILE A 126 -0.52 -1.08 -0.87
CA ILE A 126 0.46 -0.31 -0.08
C ILE A 126 1.59 0.20 -0.99
N ALA A 127 2.18 -0.68 -1.81
CA ALA A 127 3.25 -0.32 -2.72
C ALA A 127 2.80 0.66 -3.81
N GLY A 128 1.56 0.52 -4.29
CA GLY A 128 0.95 1.42 -5.26
C GLY A 128 0.76 2.83 -4.71
N CYS A 129 0.29 2.93 -3.47
CA CYS A 129 0.16 4.20 -2.76
C CYS A 129 1.52 4.86 -2.51
N LEU A 130 2.53 4.07 -2.08
CA LEU A 130 3.90 4.54 -1.94
C LEU A 130 4.45 5.08 -3.26
N ALA A 131 4.24 4.37 -4.37
CA ALA A 131 4.67 4.82 -5.70
C ALA A 131 4.03 6.15 -6.10
N ASP A 132 2.73 6.39 -5.78
CA ASP A 132 2.08 7.67 -6.04
C ASP A 132 2.74 8.82 -5.28
N VAL A 133 3.04 8.62 -4.00
CA VAL A 133 3.72 9.62 -3.17
C VAL A 133 5.12 9.93 -3.70
N LEU A 134 5.89 8.89 -4.03
CA LEU A 134 7.23 9.04 -4.58
C LEU A 134 7.23 9.73 -5.96
N HIS A 135 6.20 9.49 -6.76
CA HIS A 135 6.03 10.15 -8.07
C HIS A 135 5.75 11.64 -7.91
N VAL A 136 4.82 12.02 -7.02
CA VAL A 136 4.49 13.42 -6.73
C VAL A 136 5.71 14.17 -6.16
N SER A 137 6.52 13.48 -5.36
CA SER A 137 7.73 14.04 -4.73
C SER A 137 9.02 13.62 -5.47
N SER A 138 8.98 13.46 -6.78
CA SER A 138 10.11 12.93 -7.57
C SER A 138 11.39 13.78 -7.49
N GLY A 139 11.27 15.07 -7.21
CA GLY A 139 12.39 15.98 -6.98
C GLY A 139 12.95 15.97 -5.55
N ASP A 140 12.31 15.31 -4.61
CA ASP A 140 12.77 15.26 -3.22
C ASP A 140 13.86 14.18 -3.05
N THR A 141 15.05 14.63 -2.64
CA THR A 141 16.23 13.78 -2.41
C THR A 141 16.52 13.60 -0.93
N SER A 142 15.60 13.97 -0.04
CA SER A 142 15.76 13.74 1.40
C SER A 142 15.86 12.25 1.71
N ASP A 143 16.52 11.92 2.82
CA ASP A 143 16.71 10.54 3.27
C ASP A 143 15.39 9.77 3.37
N THR A 144 14.31 10.43 3.78
CA THR A 144 12.98 9.84 3.88
C THR A 144 12.51 9.30 2.53
N PHE A 145 12.61 10.10 1.46
CA PHE A 145 12.18 9.70 0.12
C PHE A 145 13.14 8.71 -0.54
N LEU A 146 14.44 8.79 -0.23
CA LEU A 146 15.41 7.77 -0.65
C LEU A 146 15.08 6.41 -0.03
N HIS A 147 14.80 6.35 1.26
CA HIS A 147 14.34 5.13 1.92
C HIS A 147 12.99 4.65 1.35
N GLY A 148 12.07 5.56 1.03
CA GLY A 148 10.80 5.22 0.37
C GLY A 148 11.01 4.45 -0.93
N ARG A 149 11.97 4.86 -1.78
CA ARG A 149 12.34 4.14 -3.01
C ARG A 149 12.90 2.75 -2.72
N GLN A 150 13.72 2.61 -1.67
CA GLN A 150 14.23 1.30 -1.23
C GLN A 150 13.09 0.38 -0.77
N TYR A 151 12.14 0.88 0.03
CA TYR A 151 10.97 0.10 0.46
C TYR A 151 10.11 -0.33 -0.72
N LEU A 152 9.88 0.55 -1.70
CA LEU A 152 9.17 0.19 -2.93
C LEU A 152 9.86 -0.96 -3.66
N HIS A 153 11.18 -0.89 -3.83
CA HIS A 153 11.98 -1.96 -4.45
C HIS A 153 11.85 -3.28 -3.68
N LEU A 154 11.97 -3.26 -2.35
CA LEU A 154 11.82 -4.45 -1.51
C LEU A 154 10.42 -5.07 -1.62
N MET A 155 9.37 -4.26 -1.64
CA MET A 155 7.99 -4.73 -1.81
C MET A 155 7.77 -5.37 -3.18
N LEU A 156 8.29 -4.78 -4.26
CA LEU A 156 8.26 -5.37 -5.61
C LEU A 156 8.99 -6.71 -5.64
N THR A 157 10.15 -6.79 -5.00
CA THR A 157 10.92 -8.04 -4.88
C THR A 157 10.13 -9.12 -4.14
N LYS A 158 9.47 -8.77 -3.04
CA LYS A 158 8.61 -9.73 -2.30
C LYS A 158 7.44 -10.22 -3.16
N LEU A 159 6.73 -9.30 -3.83
CA LEU A 159 5.63 -9.65 -4.73
C LEU A 159 6.09 -10.54 -5.89
N SER A 160 7.30 -10.32 -6.43
CA SER A 160 7.85 -11.14 -7.51
C SER A 160 8.17 -12.57 -7.11
N MET A 161 8.34 -12.83 -5.81
CA MET A 161 8.62 -14.17 -5.27
C MET A 161 7.36 -14.93 -4.85
N MET A 162 6.24 -14.22 -4.67
CA MET A 162 4.98 -14.83 -4.24
C MET A 162 4.34 -15.66 -5.35
N ARG A 163 3.54 -16.66 -4.97
CA ARG A 163 2.77 -17.55 -5.84
C ARG A 163 3.56 -18.10 -7.04
N GLY A 164 4.80 -18.51 -6.78
CA GLY A 164 5.62 -19.08 -7.85
C GLY A 164 6.01 -18.07 -8.94
N LYS A 165 6.01 -16.78 -8.62
CA LYS A 165 6.34 -15.64 -9.52
C LYS A 165 5.22 -15.27 -10.52
N GLU A 166 3.98 -15.63 -10.24
CA GLU A 166 2.82 -15.38 -11.11
C GLU A 166 1.86 -14.29 -10.57
N SER A 167 2.36 -13.35 -9.76
CA SER A 167 1.51 -12.27 -9.23
C SER A 167 0.95 -11.38 -10.34
N ARG A 168 -0.39 -11.34 -10.44
CA ARG A 168 -1.09 -10.47 -11.41
C ARG A 168 -0.93 -8.98 -11.10
N TYR A 169 -0.60 -8.65 -9.85
CA TYR A 169 -0.43 -7.26 -9.41
C TYR A 169 0.95 -6.70 -9.74
N LEU A 170 1.93 -7.58 -9.98
CA LEU A 170 3.32 -7.16 -10.16
C LEU A 170 3.51 -6.29 -11.42
N ARG A 171 2.95 -6.71 -12.56
CA ARG A 171 3.15 -5.99 -13.85
C ARG A 171 2.65 -4.54 -13.80
N PRO A 172 1.40 -4.25 -13.39
CA PRO A 172 0.92 -2.87 -13.28
C PRO A 172 1.74 -2.04 -12.31
N LEU A 173 2.17 -2.65 -11.21
CA LEU A 173 2.94 -1.97 -10.18
C LEU A 173 4.36 -1.65 -10.66
N VAL A 174 5.02 -2.57 -11.35
CA VAL A 174 6.34 -2.33 -11.97
C VAL A 174 6.27 -1.23 -13.02
N ALA A 175 5.22 -1.22 -13.86
CA ALA A 175 5.01 -0.16 -14.84
C ALA A 175 4.84 1.22 -14.16
N LYS A 176 4.13 1.27 -13.02
CA LYS A 176 3.96 2.48 -12.23
C LYS A 176 5.27 2.94 -11.56
N ALA A 177 6.06 2.00 -11.08
CA ALA A 177 7.30 2.25 -10.34
C ALA A 177 8.51 2.55 -11.25
N GLY A 178 8.48 2.17 -12.54
CA GLY A 178 9.64 2.21 -13.43
C GLY A 178 10.33 3.57 -13.48
N GLY A 179 9.58 4.65 -13.73
CA GLY A 179 10.16 6.00 -13.77
C GLY A 179 10.68 6.51 -12.41
N ILE A 180 10.24 5.91 -11.29
CA ILE A 180 10.67 6.29 -9.94
C ILE A 180 11.99 5.61 -9.59
N LEU A 181 12.14 4.34 -9.97
CA LEU A 181 13.31 3.53 -9.65
C LEU A 181 14.49 3.80 -10.59
N ASP A 182 14.23 4.10 -11.87
CA ASP A 182 15.27 4.41 -12.86
C ASP A 182 16.00 5.73 -12.55
N SER A 183 15.32 6.66 -11.87
CA SER A 183 15.85 7.99 -11.63
C SER A 183 17.04 8.02 -10.66
N GLN A 184 17.26 7.00 -9.83
CA GLN A 184 18.31 7.01 -8.78
C GLN A 184 18.69 5.61 -8.26
N VAL A 185 18.86 4.59 -9.08
CA VAL A 185 19.48 3.34 -8.62
C VAL A 185 20.97 3.58 -8.41
N PRO A 186 21.52 3.45 -7.18
CA PRO A 186 22.97 3.43 -7.00
C PRO A 186 23.53 2.30 -7.86
N ARG A 187 24.55 2.60 -8.69
CA ARG A 187 25.24 1.59 -9.51
C ARG A 187 25.80 0.49 -8.59
N GLY A 188 25.10 -0.62 -8.49
CA GLY A 188 25.50 -1.75 -7.62
C GLY A 188 24.34 -2.59 -7.08
N MET A 189 23.08 -2.16 -7.23
CA MET A 189 21.94 -3.04 -6.91
C MET A 189 21.67 -4.00 -8.08
N PRO A 190 21.34 -5.28 -7.81
CA PRO A 190 20.96 -6.20 -8.87
C PRO A 190 19.74 -5.66 -9.61
N ALA A 191 19.81 -5.64 -10.94
CA ALA A 191 18.68 -5.28 -11.78
C ALA A 191 17.49 -6.16 -11.45
N LEU A 192 16.29 -5.56 -11.40
CA LEU A 192 15.04 -6.33 -11.31
C LEU A 192 15.04 -7.36 -12.46
N PRO A 193 14.73 -8.64 -12.20
CA PRO A 193 14.65 -9.61 -13.28
C PRO A 193 13.62 -9.13 -14.30
N ALA A 194 14.04 -8.97 -15.55
CA ALA A 194 13.13 -8.66 -16.64
C ALA A 194 12.01 -9.71 -16.66
N PRO A 195 10.74 -9.31 -16.80
CA PRO A 195 9.64 -10.27 -16.85
C PRO A 195 9.88 -11.23 -18.00
N ALA A 196 10.04 -12.52 -17.70
CA ALA A 196 10.22 -13.56 -18.69
C ALA A 196 8.96 -13.62 -19.58
N GLY A 197 9.16 -13.37 -20.88
CA GLY A 197 8.16 -13.62 -21.92
C GLY A 197 7.13 -12.52 -22.12
N PHE A 198 7.56 -11.34 -22.56
CA PHE A 198 6.65 -10.33 -23.11
C PHE A 198 6.70 -10.36 -24.66
N GLU A 199 5.97 -11.31 -25.25
CA GLU A 199 5.38 -11.16 -26.58
C GLU A 199 3.87 -11.09 -26.40
N GLY A 200 3.33 -9.91 -26.12
CA GLY A 200 1.90 -9.67 -25.95
C GLY A 200 1.47 -8.45 -26.73
N LYS A 201 0.63 -8.67 -27.73
CA LYS A 201 -0.04 -7.67 -28.56
C LYS A 201 -0.56 -6.50 -27.70
N ILE A 202 -0.16 -5.29 -28.08
CA ILE A 202 -0.79 -4.06 -27.64
C ILE A 202 -2.18 -4.04 -28.31
N GLU A 203 -3.26 -4.25 -27.57
CA GLU A 203 -4.60 -3.90 -28.04
C GLU A 203 -4.73 -2.39 -28.04
N GLU A 204 -5.17 -1.88 -29.18
CA GLU A 204 -5.32 -0.46 -29.49
C GLU A 204 -6.18 0.25 -28.44
N ILE A 205 -5.63 1.33 -27.89
CA ILE A 205 -6.39 2.34 -27.16
C ILE A 205 -7.08 3.17 -28.22
N ASP A 206 -8.41 3.26 -28.18
CA ASP A 206 -9.19 4.03 -29.10
C ASP A 206 -8.90 5.54 -29.01
N GLY A 207 -9.07 6.24 -30.12
CA GLY A 207 -8.47 7.53 -30.46
C GLY A 207 -8.97 8.75 -29.69
N ASN A 208 -9.38 8.67 -28.41
CA ASN A 208 -9.91 9.82 -27.67
C ASN A 208 -9.34 10.03 -26.26
N GLY A 209 -8.25 9.37 -25.88
CA GLY A 209 -7.39 9.81 -24.76
C GLY A 209 -8.04 9.98 -23.39
N ARG A 210 -9.20 9.40 -23.13
CA ARG A 210 -9.86 9.44 -21.83
C ARG A 210 -9.73 8.10 -21.12
N VAL A 211 -8.87 8.07 -20.10
CA VAL A 211 -8.84 6.98 -19.12
C VAL A 211 -10.05 7.16 -18.21
N ASP A 212 -11.05 6.31 -18.37
CA ASP A 212 -12.20 6.24 -17.45
C ASP A 212 -11.74 5.61 -16.14
N ARG A 213 -11.40 6.45 -15.15
CA ARG A 213 -11.01 6.02 -13.80
C ARG A 213 -12.25 5.66 -12.97
N ARG A 214 -12.98 4.65 -13.36
CA ARG A 214 -13.89 3.95 -12.47
C ARG A 214 -13.14 2.76 -11.87
N LEU A 215 -12.59 2.96 -10.69
CA LEU A 215 -12.15 1.86 -9.82
C LEU A 215 -13.40 1.07 -9.40
N GLN A 216 -13.76 0.06 -10.19
CA GLN A 216 -14.69 -0.97 -9.77
C GLN A 216 -13.94 -1.98 -8.91
N TRP A 217 -14.09 -1.84 -7.61
CA TRP A 217 -13.73 -2.89 -6.66
C TRP A 217 -14.94 -3.85 -6.61
N ALA A 218 -14.83 -5.01 -7.24
CA ALA A 218 -15.74 -6.11 -7.00
C ALA A 218 -15.34 -6.77 -5.68
N VAL A 219 -16.32 -6.90 -4.77
CA VAL A 219 -16.28 -7.65 -3.51
C VAL A 219 -16.17 -9.14 -3.81
#